data_015f91dbb2dad54c27ddbf5111c3f8ae
#
_entry.id   015f91dbb2dad54c27ddbf5111c3f8ae
#
_cell.length_a   1.000
_cell.length_b   1.000
_cell.length_c   1.000
_cell.angle_alpha   90.00
_cell.angle_beta   90.00
_cell.angle_gamma   90.00
#
_symmetry.space_group_name_H-M   'P 1'
#
loop_
_entity.id
_entity.type
_entity.pdbx_description
1 polymer ?
#
loop_
_entity_poly.entity_id
_entity_poly.type
_entity_poly.pdbx_seq_one_letter_code
_entity_poly.pdbx_strand_id
1 'polypeptide(L)'
;PKDIGYILIMMGIAPGQRVMEAGTGSGSMTIALATAIGLEGKVISYEQKQDTQNLARKNLERLGLASRVDFKLRDIKEGFDETDADAFFLDVQNPYDYIPQVRAALKPGGFFGTILPTFNQVEKTLNSLKKYNFAFVEVCELILRHYKSDPNRIRPTDRMVAHTGFLMFGRKIE
;
A
#
# COMPACT_ATOMS: atom_id res chain seq x y z
N PRO A 1 3.44 6.89 9.33
CA PRO A 1 3.82 7.96 8.37
C PRO A 1 5.14 7.65 7.64
N LYS A 2 6.16 7.09 8.34
CA LYS A 2 7.46 6.80 7.71
C LYS A 2 7.34 5.80 6.55
N ASP A 3 6.60 4.71 6.75
CA ASP A 3 6.41 3.67 5.75
C ASP A 3 5.54 4.19 4.59
N ILE A 4 4.44 4.87 4.89
CA ILE A 4 3.53 5.43 3.88
C ILE A 4 4.28 6.39 2.94
N GLY A 5 5.08 7.32 3.48
CA GLY A 5 5.85 8.26 2.65
C GLY A 5 6.82 7.55 1.70
N TYR A 6 7.51 6.52 2.19
CA TYR A 6 8.43 5.73 1.38
C TYR A 6 7.69 4.89 0.33
N ILE A 7 6.56 4.27 0.70
CA ILE A 7 5.71 3.50 -0.21
C ILE A 7 5.26 4.37 -1.40
N LEU A 8 4.76 5.60 -1.15
CA LEU A 8 4.33 6.50 -2.21
C LEU A 8 5.44 6.78 -3.22
N ILE A 9 6.67 7.00 -2.73
CA ILE A 9 7.83 7.28 -3.58
C ILE A 9 8.24 6.03 -4.37
N MET A 10 8.38 4.89 -3.70
CA MET A 10 8.84 3.65 -4.32
C MET A 10 7.84 3.08 -5.34
N MET A 11 6.56 3.33 -5.14
CA MET A 11 5.51 2.97 -6.10
C MET A 11 5.29 4.03 -7.18
N GLY A 12 6.07 5.11 -7.19
CA GLY A 12 5.97 6.18 -8.17
C GLY A 12 4.58 6.83 -8.21
N ILE A 13 3.92 6.97 -7.04
CA ILE A 13 2.56 7.54 -6.97
C ILE A 13 2.60 9.01 -7.34
N ALA A 14 1.83 9.38 -8.37
CA ALA A 14 1.83 10.71 -8.96
C ALA A 14 0.40 11.17 -9.31
N PRO A 15 0.20 12.49 -9.50
CA PRO A 15 -1.10 13.03 -9.93
C PRO A 15 -1.64 12.39 -11.21
N GLY A 16 -2.95 12.18 -11.26
CA GLY A 16 -3.65 11.61 -12.41
C GLY A 16 -3.66 10.10 -12.50
N GLN A 17 -2.94 9.40 -11.63
CA GLN A 17 -2.83 7.94 -11.67
C GLN A 17 -4.10 7.24 -11.16
N ARG A 18 -4.29 6.01 -11.67
CA ARG A 18 -5.26 5.05 -11.21
C ARG A 18 -4.56 4.03 -10.31
N VAL A 19 -4.79 4.12 -9.01
CA VAL A 19 -4.12 3.30 -8.01
C VAL A 19 -5.12 2.37 -7.34
N MET A 20 -4.78 1.09 -7.23
CA MET A 20 -5.58 0.12 -6.51
C MET A 20 -4.97 -0.17 -5.13
N GLU A 21 -5.85 -0.45 -4.18
CA GLU A 21 -5.51 -0.86 -2.82
C GLU A 21 -6.41 -2.02 -2.40
N ALA A 22 -5.85 -3.01 -1.73
CA ALA A 22 -6.64 -4.02 -1.04
C ALA A 22 -6.17 -4.15 0.40
N GLY A 23 -7.14 -4.11 1.33
CA GLY A 23 -6.92 -3.93 2.75
C GLY A 23 -7.06 -2.46 3.16
N THR A 24 -8.25 -1.87 2.91
CA THR A 24 -8.54 -0.45 3.21
C THR A 24 -8.28 -0.11 4.68
N GLY A 25 -8.61 -1.01 5.61
CA GLY A 25 -8.45 -0.78 7.03
C GLY A 25 -9.13 0.50 7.50
N SER A 26 -8.45 1.33 8.28
CA SER A 26 -8.96 2.64 8.74
C SER A 26 -8.92 3.73 7.65
N GLY A 27 -8.37 3.44 6.47
CA GLY A 27 -8.19 4.38 5.38
C GLY A 27 -6.89 5.20 5.43
N SER A 28 -5.94 4.85 6.30
CA SER A 28 -4.70 5.64 6.43
C SER A 28 -3.88 5.66 5.15
N MET A 29 -3.71 4.52 4.50
CA MET A 29 -3.01 4.44 3.20
C MET A 29 -3.87 5.02 2.09
N THR A 30 -5.18 4.75 2.10
CA THR A 30 -6.15 5.31 1.14
C THR A 30 -6.12 6.85 1.13
N ILE A 31 -6.04 7.49 2.31
CA ILE A 31 -5.91 8.95 2.46
C ILE A 31 -4.63 9.45 1.78
N ALA A 32 -3.51 8.78 2.03
CA ALA A 32 -2.22 9.16 1.46
C ALA A 32 -2.22 9.01 -0.08
N LEU A 33 -2.74 7.89 -0.59
CA LEU A 33 -2.92 7.65 -2.01
C LEU A 33 -3.82 8.70 -2.65
N ALA A 34 -5.03 8.94 -2.08
CA ALA A 34 -5.99 9.92 -2.60
C ALA A 34 -5.44 11.35 -2.57
N THR A 35 -4.55 11.66 -1.63
CA THR A 35 -3.86 12.95 -1.60
C THR A 35 -2.84 13.06 -2.72
N ALA A 36 -2.01 12.04 -2.91
CA ALA A 36 -0.90 12.05 -3.85
C ALA A 36 -1.36 12.04 -5.33
N ILE A 37 -2.43 11.31 -5.66
CA ILE A 37 -2.96 11.25 -7.04
C ILE A 37 -3.69 12.52 -7.50
N GLY A 38 -4.01 13.43 -6.59
CA GLY A 38 -4.68 14.69 -6.93
C GLY A 38 -6.14 14.53 -7.37
N LEU A 39 -6.66 15.54 -8.05
CA LEU A 39 -8.07 15.59 -8.49
C LEU A 39 -8.35 14.72 -9.72
N GLU A 40 -7.36 14.57 -10.59
CA GLU A 40 -7.47 13.84 -11.86
C GLU A 40 -7.25 12.32 -11.70
N GLY A 41 -6.72 11.90 -10.55
CA GLY A 41 -6.47 10.50 -10.26
C GLY A 41 -7.66 9.80 -9.59
N LYS A 42 -7.56 8.47 -9.47
CA LYS A 42 -8.56 7.64 -8.80
C LYS A 42 -7.93 6.54 -7.97
N VAL A 43 -8.35 6.41 -6.72
CA VAL A 43 -8.04 5.24 -5.88
C VAL A 43 -9.22 4.28 -5.92
N ILE A 44 -8.96 3.01 -6.16
CA ILE A 44 -9.93 1.93 -6.02
C ILE A 44 -9.51 1.09 -4.82
N SER A 45 -10.31 1.11 -3.75
CA SER A 45 -9.95 0.49 -2.48
C SER A 45 -10.92 -0.65 -2.12
N TYR A 46 -10.36 -1.84 -1.99
CA TYR A 46 -11.08 -3.08 -1.69
C TYR A 46 -11.00 -3.42 -0.20
N GLU A 47 -12.15 -3.69 0.39
CA GLU A 47 -12.31 -4.14 1.77
C GLU A 47 -13.40 -5.21 1.85
N GLN A 48 -13.17 -6.26 2.65
CA GLN A 48 -14.16 -7.32 2.82
C GLN A 48 -15.15 -7.06 3.97
N LYS A 49 -14.79 -6.17 4.90
CA LYS A 49 -15.59 -5.87 6.10
C LYS A 49 -16.30 -4.53 5.96
N GLN A 50 -17.64 -4.56 6.00
CA GLN A 50 -18.46 -3.36 5.86
C GLN A 50 -18.14 -2.28 6.91
N ASP A 51 -17.99 -2.67 8.18
CA ASP A 51 -17.73 -1.71 9.27
C ASP A 51 -16.37 -1.03 9.10
N THR A 52 -15.37 -1.79 8.66
CA THR A 52 -14.03 -1.27 8.37
C THR A 52 -14.08 -0.28 7.21
N GLN A 53 -14.78 -0.64 6.13
CA GLN A 53 -14.94 0.26 4.98
C GLN A 53 -15.71 1.53 5.36
N ASN A 54 -16.75 1.43 6.19
CA ASN A 54 -17.51 2.58 6.67
C ASN A 54 -16.64 3.54 7.48
N LEU A 55 -15.74 3.01 8.32
CA LEU A 55 -14.78 3.81 9.08
C LEU A 55 -13.83 4.58 8.13
N ALA A 56 -13.26 3.90 7.14
CA ALA A 56 -12.39 4.51 6.16
C ALA A 56 -13.12 5.61 5.38
N ARG A 57 -14.31 5.32 4.89
CA ARG A 57 -15.16 6.30 4.17
C ARG A 57 -15.39 7.56 5.00
N LYS A 58 -15.78 7.42 6.27
CA LYS A 58 -15.99 8.54 7.19
C LYS A 58 -14.71 9.36 7.40
N ASN A 59 -13.55 8.70 7.49
CA ASN A 59 -12.27 9.40 7.63
C ASN A 59 -11.92 10.20 6.38
N LEU A 60 -12.16 9.66 5.18
CA LEU A 60 -11.92 10.36 3.92
C LEU A 60 -12.91 11.51 3.68
N GLU A 61 -14.18 11.35 4.07
CA GLU A 61 -15.19 12.41 4.00
C GLU A 61 -14.79 13.63 4.84
N ARG A 62 -14.29 13.40 6.06
CA ARG A 62 -13.78 14.48 6.94
C ARG A 62 -12.66 15.30 6.31
N LEU A 63 -11.89 14.70 5.41
CA LEU A 63 -10.77 15.35 4.72
C LEU A 63 -11.14 15.85 3.31
N GLY A 64 -12.39 15.68 2.86
CA GLY A 64 -12.81 16.05 1.52
C GLY A 64 -12.19 15.19 0.41
N LEU A 65 -11.75 13.98 0.73
CA LEU A 65 -11.04 13.09 -0.20
C LEU A 65 -11.92 11.96 -0.75
N ALA A 66 -13.12 11.77 -0.23
CA ALA A 66 -13.99 10.64 -0.57
C ALA A 66 -14.35 10.56 -2.06
N SER A 67 -14.45 11.71 -2.75
CA SER A 67 -14.74 11.77 -4.19
C SER A 67 -13.64 11.18 -5.08
N ARG A 68 -12.41 11.06 -4.55
CA ARG A 68 -11.26 10.48 -5.26
C ARG A 68 -11.17 8.97 -5.09
N VAL A 69 -12.02 8.38 -4.25
CA VAL A 69 -11.94 6.96 -3.88
C VAL A 69 -13.20 6.22 -4.31
N ASP A 70 -13.01 5.12 -5.01
CA ASP A 70 -14.03 4.15 -5.31
C ASP A 70 -13.89 2.96 -4.35
N PHE A 71 -14.81 2.87 -3.40
CA PHE A 71 -14.79 1.83 -2.39
C PHE A 71 -15.53 0.60 -2.87
N LYS A 72 -14.86 -0.53 -2.90
CA LYS A 72 -15.38 -1.84 -3.27
C LYS A 72 -15.49 -2.74 -2.03
N LEU A 73 -16.71 -3.16 -1.70
CA LEU A 73 -16.92 -4.15 -0.65
C LEU A 73 -16.90 -5.54 -1.27
N ARG A 74 -15.75 -6.22 -1.14
CA ARG A 74 -15.55 -7.53 -1.77
C ARG A 74 -14.41 -8.31 -1.10
N ASP A 75 -14.54 -9.62 -1.04
CA ASP A 75 -13.40 -10.52 -0.79
C ASP A 75 -12.55 -10.59 -2.07
N ILE A 76 -11.27 -10.24 -1.97
CA ILE A 76 -10.34 -10.21 -3.11
C ILE A 76 -10.03 -11.61 -3.69
N LYS A 77 -10.46 -12.67 -3.03
CA LYS A 77 -10.47 -14.03 -3.61
C LYS A 77 -11.29 -14.10 -4.90
N GLU A 78 -12.32 -13.28 -5.01
CA GLU A 78 -13.18 -13.17 -6.19
C GLU A 78 -12.52 -12.40 -7.34
N GLY A 79 -11.30 -11.87 -7.12
CA GLY A 79 -10.58 -11.04 -8.08
C GLY A 79 -10.99 -9.57 -8.03
N PHE A 80 -10.50 -8.82 -9.00
CA PHE A 80 -10.74 -7.38 -9.16
C PHE A 80 -11.51 -7.12 -10.45
N ASP A 81 -12.36 -6.08 -10.45
CA ASP A 81 -13.11 -5.68 -11.66
C ASP A 81 -12.23 -4.88 -12.61
N GLU A 82 -11.24 -4.19 -12.05
CA GLU A 82 -10.40 -3.25 -12.77
C GLU A 82 -9.17 -3.95 -13.36
N THR A 83 -8.72 -3.39 -14.50
CA THR A 83 -7.46 -3.67 -15.17
C THR A 83 -6.73 -2.35 -15.41
N ASP A 84 -5.49 -2.39 -15.86
CA ASP A 84 -4.70 -1.21 -16.25
C ASP A 84 -4.38 -0.21 -15.10
N ALA A 85 -4.35 -0.67 -13.86
CA ALA A 85 -3.90 0.15 -12.75
C ALA A 85 -2.41 0.51 -12.89
N ASP A 86 -2.08 1.76 -12.59
CA ASP A 86 -0.69 2.26 -12.56
C ASP A 86 0.11 1.64 -11.42
N ALA A 87 -0.54 1.46 -10.27
CA ALA A 87 0.04 0.88 -9.07
C ALA A 87 -1.00 0.08 -8.27
N PHE A 88 -0.53 -0.92 -7.53
CA PHE A 88 -1.34 -1.73 -6.63
C PHE A 88 -0.63 -1.89 -5.29
N PHE A 89 -1.26 -1.40 -4.21
CA PHE A 89 -0.82 -1.64 -2.84
C PHE A 89 -1.66 -2.74 -2.18
N LEU A 90 -1.00 -3.81 -1.71
CA LEU A 90 -1.67 -4.98 -1.14
C LEU A 90 -1.29 -5.13 0.33
N ASP A 91 -2.23 -4.81 1.23
CA ASP A 91 -2.06 -4.94 2.69
C ASP A 91 -3.09 -5.89 3.27
N VAL A 92 -2.85 -7.18 3.06
CA VAL A 92 -3.70 -8.28 3.54
C VAL A 92 -2.87 -9.34 4.24
N GLN A 93 -3.50 -10.23 4.99
CA GLN A 93 -2.82 -11.22 5.81
C GLN A 93 -1.87 -12.15 5.01
N ASN A 94 -2.29 -12.60 3.81
CA ASN A 94 -1.53 -13.54 2.98
C ASN A 94 -1.39 -13.01 1.55
N PRO A 95 -0.60 -11.94 1.29
CA PRO A 95 -0.56 -11.29 -0.02
C PRO A 95 -0.04 -12.20 -1.13
N TYR A 96 0.80 -13.19 -0.80
CA TYR A 96 1.34 -14.16 -1.76
C TYR A 96 0.27 -15.00 -2.47
N ASP A 97 -0.92 -15.14 -1.89
CA ASP A 97 -2.03 -15.90 -2.49
C ASP A 97 -2.74 -15.11 -3.59
N TYR A 98 -2.59 -13.77 -3.60
CA TYR A 98 -3.33 -12.86 -4.49
C TYR A 98 -2.47 -12.24 -5.59
N ILE A 99 -1.20 -12.61 -5.72
CA ILE A 99 -0.31 -12.06 -6.75
C ILE A 99 -0.84 -12.27 -8.18
N PRO A 100 -1.47 -13.42 -8.54
CA PRO A 100 -2.09 -13.57 -9.85
C PRO A 100 -3.17 -12.52 -10.14
N GLN A 101 -4.05 -12.27 -9.19
CA GLN A 101 -5.13 -11.28 -9.32
C GLN A 101 -4.56 -9.86 -9.43
N VAL A 102 -3.58 -9.53 -8.58
CA VAL A 102 -2.86 -8.25 -8.64
C VAL A 102 -2.18 -8.05 -10.00
N ARG A 103 -1.53 -9.10 -10.52
CA ARG A 103 -0.93 -9.05 -11.85
C ARG A 103 -1.96 -8.77 -12.94
N ALA A 104 -3.12 -9.39 -12.88
CA ALA A 104 -4.20 -9.15 -13.86
C ALA A 104 -4.71 -7.71 -13.80
N ALA A 105 -4.77 -7.10 -12.61
CA ALA A 105 -5.26 -5.74 -12.40
C ALA A 105 -4.24 -4.65 -12.80
N LEU A 106 -2.95 -4.95 -12.79
CA LEU A 106 -1.89 -4.00 -13.14
C LEU A 106 -1.67 -3.90 -14.65
N LYS A 107 -1.40 -2.71 -15.17
CA LYS A 107 -0.86 -2.52 -16.52
C LYS A 107 0.58 -3.05 -16.63
N PRO A 108 1.10 -3.34 -17.83
CA PRO A 108 2.52 -3.59 -18.04
C PRO A 108 3.37 -2.44 -17.48
N GLY A 109 4.43 -2.75 -16.74
CA GLY A 109 5.24 -1.77 -16.02
C GLY A 109 4.62 -1.19 -14.76
N GLY A 110 3.39 -1.58 -14.40
CA GLY A 110 2.70 -1.12 -13.20
C GLY A 110 3.42 -1.54 -11.91
N PHE A 111 3.32 -0.70 -10.90
CA PHE A 111 4.01 -0.88 -9.62
C PHE A 111 3.20 -1.74 -8.66
N PHE A 112 3.87 -2.63 -7.98
CA PHE A 112 3.36 -3.41 -6.86
C PHE A 112 4.04 -2.99 -5.57
N GLY A 113 3.28 -2.90 -4.47
CA GLY A 113 3.80 -2.67 -3.13
C GLY A 113 3.01 -3.45 -2.08
N THR A 114 3.69 -3.90 -1.02
CA THR A 114 3.07 -4.54 0.14
C THR A 114 3.88 -4.29 1.40
N ILE A 115 3.25 -4.46 2.57
CA ILE A 115 3.90 -4.45 3.87
C ILE A 115 3.65 -5.78 4.58
N LEU A 116 4.71 -6.38 5.13
CA LEU A 116 4.70 -7.74 5.67
C LEU A 116 5.30 -7.76 7.08
N PRO A 117 4.64 -8.35 8.07
CA PRO A 117 5.14 -8.37 9.44
C PRO A 117 6.23 -9.42 9.69
N THR A 118 6.39 -10.45 8.84
CA THR A 118 7.27 -11.58 9.13
C THR A 118 8.12 -12.02 7.94
N PHE A 119 9.31 -12.56 8.20
CA PHE A 119 10.18 -13.13 7.17
C PHE A 119 9.54 -14.28 6.39
N ASN A 120 8.70 -15.11 7.03
CA ASN A 120 8.02 -16.20 6.35
C ASN A 120 7.06 -15.68 5.26
N GLN A 121 6.40 -14.54 5.51
CA GLN A 121 5.56 -13.91 4.51
C GLN A 121 6.40 -13.26 3.41
N VAL A 122 7.55 -12.66 3.75
CA VAL A 122 8.50 -12.12 2.76
C VAL A 122 8.96 -13.22 1.81
N GLU A 123 9.42 -14.37 2.34
CA GLU A 123 9.87 -15.51 1.53
C GLU A 123 8.77 -16.01 0.58
N LYS A 124 7.55 -16.24 1.09
CA LYS A 124 6.41 -16.69 0.28
C LYS A 124 6.04 -15.69 -0.80
N THR A 125 6.06 -14.39 -0.47
CA THR A 125 5.74 -13.33 -1.42
C THR A 125 6.81 -13.21 -2.50
N LEU A 126 8.09 -13.32 -2.16
CA LEU A 126 9.20 -13.36 -3.13
C LEU A 126 9.02 -14.50 -4.13
N ASN A 127 8.72 -15.72 -3.64
CA ASN A 127 8.49 -16.88 -4.48
C ASN A 127 7.28 -16.66 -5.42
N SER A 128 6.21 -16.06 -4.91
CA SER A 128 5.02 -15.75 -5.71
C SER A 128 5.32 -14.69 -6.78
N LEU A 129 6.00 -13.59 -6.42
CA LEU A 129 6.39 -12.54 -7.38
C LEU A 129 7.26 -13.09 -8.50
N LYS A 130 8.25 -13.94 -8.17
CA LYS A 130 9.09 -14.61 -9.16
C LYS A 130 8.27 -15.51 -10.10
N LYS A 131 7.36 -16.31 -9.53
CA LYS A 131 6.48 -17.22 -10.30
C LYS A 131 5.60 -16.47 -11.29
N TYR A 132 5.13 -15.28 -10.92
CA TYR A 132 4.20 -14.48 -11.72
C TYR A 132 4.88 -13.30 -12.44
N ASN A 133 6.19 -13.43 -12.75
CA ASN A 133 6.95 -12.50 -13.59
C ASN A 133 6.85 -11.04 -13.14
N PHE A 134 7.11 -10.78 -11.86
CA PHE A 134 7.44 -9.45 -11.37
C PHE A 134 8.95 -9.27 -11.39
N ALA A 135 9.42 -8.10 -11.80
CA ALA A 135 10.83 -7.72 -11.81
C ALA A 135 11.11 -6.54 -10.89
N PHE A 136 12.38 -6.18 -10.76
CA PHE A 136 12.85 -5.09 -9.91
C PHE A 136 12.33 -5.24 -8.47
N VAL A 137 12.36 -6.48 -7.98
CA VAL A 137 11.84 -6.78 -6.65
C VAL A 137 12.83 -6.30 -5.60
N GLU A 138 12.35 -5.47 -4.69
CA GLU A 138 13.10 -4.90 -3.58
C GLU A 138 12.41 -5.21 -2.26
N VAL A 139 13.19 -5.56 -1.24
CA VAL A 139 12.72 -5.78 0.14
C VAL A 139 13.52 -4.89 1.06
N CYS A 140 12.85 -4.11 1.88
CA CYS A 140 13.51 -3.24 2.85
C CYS A 140 12.69 -3.08 4.13
N GLU A 141 13.33 -2.51 5.13
CA GLU A 141 12.72 -2.08 6.38
C GLU A 141 13.18 -0.66 6.68
N LEU A 142 12.28 0.19 7.16
CA LEU A 142 12.60 1.56 7.54
C LEU A 142 12.70 1.69 9.06
N ILE A 143 13.82 2.24 9.52
CA ILE A 143 14.04 2.55 10.92
C ILE A 143 14.15 4.05 11.09
N LEU A 144 13.20 4.64 11.84
CA LEU A 144 13.20 6.07 12.14
C LEU A 144 13.56 6.29 13.60
N ARG A 145 14.65 7.00 13.85
CA ARG A 145 15.09 7.34 15.18
C ARG A 145 14.85 8.82 15.49
N HIS A 146 14.05 9.06 16.52
CA HIS A 146 13.79 10.41 17.01
C HIS A 146 14.79 10.83 18.08
N TYR A 147 15.04 12.14 18.14
CA TYR A 147 15.87 12.79 19.16
C TYR A 147 15.01 13.79 19.94
N LYS A 148 15.40 14.06 21.18
CA LYS A 148 14.82 15.14 21.98
C LYS A 148 15.26 16.46 21.37
N SER A 149 14.32 17.40 21.23
CA SER A 149 14.55 18.71 20.60
C SER A 149 15.02 19.81 21.59
N ASP A 150 15.42 19.41 22.81
CA ASP A 150 15.98 20.33 23.79
C ASP A 150 17.46 20.60 23.49
N PRO A 151 17.87 21.85 23.20
CA PRO A 151 19.25 22.21 22.86
C PRO A 151 20.29 21.80 23.90
N ASN A 152 19.88 21.78 25.18
CA ASN A 152 20.77 21.43 26.30
C ASN A 152 20.83 19.91 26.55
N ARG A 153 19.97 19.12 25.89
CA ARG A 153 19.83 17.68 26.12
C ARG A 153 19.50 16.93 24.83
N ILE A 154 20.21 17.22 23.75
CA ILE A 154 20.06 16.52 22.47
C ILE A 154 20.53 15.08 22.64
N ARG A 155 19.59 14.13 22.71
CA ARG A 155 19.84 12.68 22.78
C ARG A 155 18.68 11.92 22.15
N PRO A 156 18.87 10.64 21.76
CA PRO A 156 17.77 9.81 21.30
C PRO A 156 16.63 9.76 22.31
N THR A 157 15.40 9.64 21.81
CA THR A 157 14.25 9.32 22.67
C THR A 157 14.43 7.97 23.33
N ASP A 158 13.88 7.81 24.53
CA ASP A 158 14.12 6.62 25.37
C ASP A 158 13.46 5.35 24.79
N ARG A 159 12.41 5.53 23.96
CA ARG A 159 11.70 4.42 23.30
C ARG A 159 11.75 4.60 21.79
N MET A 160 11.93 3.50 21.09
CA MET A 160 11.89 3.44 19.63
C MET A 160 11.08 2.20 19.19
N VAL A 161 10.14 2.39 18.27
CA VAL A 161 9.55 1.26 17.55
C VAL A 161 10.51 0.92 16.41
N ALA A 162 11.23 -0.19 16.55
CA ALA A 162 12.24 -0.60 15.59
C ALA A 162 11.60 -1.26 14.37
N HIS A 163 10.70 -2.22 14.58
CA HIS A 163 10.04 -2.97 13.51
C HIS A 163 8.58 -2.57 13.36
N THR A 164 8.18 -2.18 12.14
CA THR A 164 6.77 -1.94 11.75
C THR A 164 6.32 -2.95 10.70
N GLY A 165 7.21 -3.38 9.84
CA GLY A 165 6.99 -4.35 8.78
C GLY A 165 8.09 -4.27 7.74
N PHE A 166 8.22 -5.33 6.96
CA PHE A 166 9.05 -5.37 5.76
C PHE A 166 8.26 -4.80 4.60
N LEU A 167 8.81 -3.82 3.91
CA LEU A 167 8.25 -3.28 2.68
C LEU A 167 8.78 -4.09 1.50
N MET A 168 7.92 -4.45 0.59
CA MET A 168 8.31 -5.13 -0.63
C MET A 168 7.69 -4.44 -1.83
N PHE A 169 8.50 -4.22 -2.84
CA PHE A 169 8.11 -3.58 -4.09
C PHE A 169 8.47 -4.45 -5.28
N GLY A 170 7.82 -4.23 -6.40
CA GLY A 170 8.11 -4.89 -7.66
C GLY A 170 7.36 -4.21 -8.80
N ARG A 171 7.65 -4.64 -10.03
CA ARG A 171 6.96 -4.16 -11.24
C ARG A 171 6.48 -5.34 -12.06
N LYS A 172 5.25 -5.25 -12.57
CA LYS A 172 4.75 -6.20 -13.56
C LYS A 172 5.57 -6.03 -14.84
N ILE A 173 6.24 -7.08 -15.27
CA ILE A 173 6.75 -7.19 -16.63
C ILE A 173 5.73 -7.93 -17.49
N GLU A 174 5.83 -7.80 -18.80
CA GLU A 174 4.88 -8.31 -19.79
C GLU A 174 4.21 -9.63 -19.46
#